data_40dc2a6d138e1b17ed7ee83e2eda1a98
#
_entry.id   40dc2a6d138e1b17ed7ee83e2eda1a98
#
_cell.length_a   1.000
_cell.length_b   1.000
_cell.length_c   1.000
_cell.angle_alpha   90.00
_cell.angle_beta   90.00
_cell.angle_gamma   90.00
#
_symmetry.space_group_name_H-M   'P 1'
#
loop_
_entity.id
_entity.type
_entity.pdbx_description
1 polymer ?
#
loop_
_entity_poly.entity_id
_entity_poly.type
_entity_poly.pdbx_seq_one_letter_code
_entity_poly.pdbx_strand_id
1 'polypeptide(L)'
;MNLFEVVKAGISTREAAQAYGIDVNHYGMAVCPFHNDRHPSLYISDDHYHCFACGEHGDVIDLTAKLFDLRLYDAARKLASDFHLAPDKPLPESIRQKWKQKTKAQQLRENEQLCFSVLNQYRRLLLDWERQYAPQAPEDVLDERFVEA
;
A
#
# COMPACT_ATOMS: atom_id res chain seq x y z
N MET A 1 -9.90 -19.86 -4.64
CA MET A 1 -9.24 -18.56 -4.91
C MET A 1 -9.54 -18.17 -6.33
N ASN A 2 -9.87 -16.92 -6.57
CA ASN A 2 -10.12 -16.46 -7.93
C ASN A 2 -8.78 -16.11 -8.63
N LEU A 3 -8.79 -15.96 -9.96
CA LEU A 3 -7.61 -15.66 -10.77
C LEU A 3 -6.86 -14.41 -10.27
N PHE A 4 -7.61 -13.37 -9.89
CA PHE A 4 -7.03 -12.09 -9.41
C PHE A 4 -6.24 -12.27 -8.11
N GLU A 5 -6.78 -13.05 -7.17
CA GLU A 5 -6.10 -13.36 -5.90
C GLU A 5 -4.81 -14.17 -6.13
N VAL A 6 -4.87 -15.15 -7.03
CA VAL A 6 -3.70 -15.97 -7.39
C VAL A 6 -2.59 -15.11 -7.97
N VAL A 7 -2.92 -14.21 -8.90
CA VAL A 7 -1.97 -13.31 -9.54
C VAL A 7 -1.37 -12.33 -8.53
N LYS A 8 -2.19 -11.64 -7.75
CA LYS A 8 -1.72 -10.68 -6.73
C LYS A 8 -0.88 -11.33 -5.62
N ALA A 9 -1.16 -12.60 -5.30
CA ALA A 9 -0.37 -13.34 -4.32
C ALA A 9 0.96 -13.86 -4.89
N GLY A 10 0.99 -14.16 -6.19
CA GLY A 10 2.13 -14.83 -6.84
C GLY A 10 3.14 -13.90 -7.49
N ILE A 11 2.73 -12.67 -7.85
CA ILE A 11 3.55 -11.76 -8.66
C ILE A 11 3.55 -10.38 -8.00
N SER A 12 4.74 -9.85 -7.72
CA SER A 12 4.85 -8.46 -7.28
C SER A 12 4.76 -7.49 -8.46
N THR A 13 4.29 -6.28 -8.21
CA THR A 13 4.23 -5.22 -9.22
C THR A 13 5.61 -4.92 -9.78
N ARG A 14 6.66 -4.99 -8.95
CA ARG A 14 8.05 -4.79 -9.35
C ARG A 14 8.54 -5.90 -10.27
N GLU A 15 8.28 -7.17 -9.96
CA GLU A 15 8.66 -8.31 -10.81
C GLU A 15 8.00 -8.22 -12.18
N ALA A 16 6.71 -7.90 -12.23
CA ALA A 16 5.99 -7.73 -13.49
C ALA A 16 6.54 -6.54 -14.30
N ALA A 17 6.78 -5.40 -13.66
CA ALA A 17 7.35 -4.22 -14.32
C ALA A 17 8.70 -4.53 -14.99
N GLN A 18 9.60 -5.18 -14.26
CA GLN A 18 10.91 -5.57 -14.79
C GLN A 18 10.80 -6.60 -15.91
N ALA A 19 9.93 -7.60 -15.79
CA ALA A 19 9.69 -8.60 -16.81
C ALA A 19 9.13 -7.98 -18.11
N TYR A 20 8.38 -6.90 -18.00
CA TYR A 20 7.82 -6.15 -19.13
C TYR A 20 8.71 -4.99 -19.61
N GLY A 21 9.96 -4.93 -19.15
CA GLY A 21 10.96 -4.01 -19.68
C GLY A 21 10.96 -2.62 -19.05
N ILE A 22 10.29 -2.42 -17.92
CA ILE A 22 10.40 -1.18 -17.15
C ILE A 22 11.66 -1.27 -16.27
N ASP A 23 12.62 -0.40 -16.53
CA ASP A 23 13.86 -0.32 -15.75
C ASP A 23 13.60 0.39 -14.42
N VAL A 24 13.49 -0.41 -13.34
CA VAL A 24 13.23 0.06 -11.99
C VAL A 24 14.54 0.14 -11.22
N ASN A 25 14.94 1.34 -10.83
CA ASN A 25 16.16 1.55 -10.07
C ASN A 25 16.04 1.02 -8.62
N HIS A 26 17.14 1.05 -7.86
CA HIS A 26 17.20 0.54 -6.48
C HIS A 26 16.30 1.30 -5.48
N TYR A 27 15.89 2.53 -5.82
CA TYR A 27 14.92 3.30 -5.02
C TYR A 27 13.46 2.98 -5.39
N GLY A 28 13.22 2.10 -6.35
CA GLY A 28 11.88 1.79 -6.84
C GLY A 28 11.33 2.79 -7.85
N MET A 29 12.19 3.65 -8.41
CA MET A 29 11.79 4.66 -9.39
C MET A 29 12.10 4.22 -10.82
N ALA A 30 11.20 4.56 -11.74
CA ALA A 30 11.29 4.29 -13.16
C ALA A 30 10.76 5.46 -14.00
N VAL A 31 11.10 5.49 -15.28
CA VAL A 31 10.45 6.37 -16.26
C VAL A 31 9.04 5.84 -16.50
N CYS A 32 8.06 6.73 -16.47
CA CYS A 32 6.65 6.34 -16.63
C CYS A 32 6.33 6.04 -18.10
N PRO A 33 5.77 4.85 -18.43
CA PRO A 33 5.40 4.52 -19.79
C PRO A 33 4.06 5.14 -20.23
N PHE A 34 3.31 5.75 -19.31
CA PHE A 34 1.94 6.21 -19.57
C PHE A 34 1.84 7.68 -19.98
N HIS A 35 2.95 8.42 -19.95
CA HIS A 35 3.06 9.79 -20.45
C HIS A 35 4.47 10.04 -20.99
N ASN A 36 4.68 11.17 -21.68
CA ASN A 36 5.99 11.54 -22.18
C ASN A 36 6.89 12.01 -21.02
N ASP A 37 7.53 11.05 -20.37
CA ASP A 37 8.38 11.25 -19.20
C ASP A 37 9.86 11.32 -19.60
N ARG A 38 10.59 12.26 -19.00
CA ARG A 38 12.05 12.44 -19.20
C ARG A 38 12.86 12.13 -17.94
N HIS A 39 12.21 12.05 -16.80
CA HIS A 39 12.83 11.82 -15.49
C HIS A 39 12.03 10.77 -14.72
N PRO A 40 12.67 9.89 -13.94
CA PRO A 40 11.96 8.87 -13.19
C PRO A 40 10.89 9.48 -12.28
N SER A 41 9.62 9.32 -12.64
CA SER A 41 8.47 9.81 -11.89
C SER A 41 7.52 8.70 -11.44
N LEU A 42 7.74 7.48 -11.91
CA LEU A 42 6.96 6.30 -11.56
C LEU A 42 7.61 5.56 -10.40
N TYR A 43 6.96 5.55 -9.25
CA TYR A 43 7.33 4.71 -8.12
C TYR A 43 6.69 3.34 -8.21
N ILE A 44 7.47 2.28 -8.03
CA ILE A 44 7.02 0.89 -8.08
C ILE A 44 7.48 0.16 -6.81
N SER A 45 6.52 -0.29 -6.02
CA SER A 45 6.70 -1.19 -4.88
C SER A 45 6.33 -2.62 -5.26
N ASP A 46 6.36 -3.53 -4.29
CA ASP A 46 5.90 -4.90 -4.52
C ASP A 46 4.38 -4.98 -4.69
N ASP A 47 3.63 -4.05 -4.09
CA ASP A 47 2.17 -4.08 -4.02
C ASP A 47 1.48 -3.19 -5.03
N HIS A 48 2.09 -2.07 -5.38
CA HIS A 48 1.47 -1.04 -6.20
C HIS A 48 2.50 -0.21 -6.96
N TYR A 49 2.01 0.54 -7.93
CA TYR A 49 2.74 1.61 -8.58
C TYR A 49 1.99 2.94 -8.43
N HIS A 50 2.73 4.03 -8.48
CA HIS A 50 2.17 5.38 -8.49
C HIS A 50 3.10 6.33 -9.27
N CYS A 51 2.55 7.03 -10.27
CA CYS A 51 3.27 8.07 -10.99
C CYS A 51 2.98 9.44 -10.36
N PHE A 52 4.01 10.11 -9.89
CA PHE A 52 3.88 11.45 -9.29
C PHE A 52 3.62 12.56 -10.31
N ALA A 53 3.88 12.32 -11.59
CA ALA A 53 3.68 13.31 -12.65
C ALA A 53 2.29 13.25 -13.28
N CYS A 54 1.80 12.06 -13.68
CA CYS A 54 0.49 11.92 -14.33
C CYS A 54 -0.62 11.41 -13.41
N GLY A 55 -0.29 11.00 -12.16
CA GLY A 55 -1.26 10.50 -11.19
C GLY A 55 -1.71 9.05 -11.41
N GLU A 56 -1.17 8.37 -12.41
CA GLU A 56 -1.49 6.96 -12.65
C GLU A 56 -1.03 6.08 -11.50
N HIS A 57 -1.90 5.19 -11.06
CA HIS A 57 -1.64 4.28 -9.95
C HIS A 57 -2.45 3.00 -10.07
N GLY A 58 -2.03 1.97 -9.37
CA GLY A 58 -2.73 0.69 -9.35
C GLY A 58 -1.84 -0.44 -8.84
N ASP A 59 -2.33 -1.66 -8.99
CA ASP A 59 -1.61 -2.88 -8.66
C ASP A 59 -0.96 -3.54 -9.90
N VAL A 60 -0.45 -4.75 -9.75
CA VAL A 60 0.20 -5.52 -10.83
C VAL A 60 -0.74 -5.77 -12.02
N ILE A 61 -2.04 -5.95 -11.76
CA ILE A 61 -3.02 -6.22 -12.81
C ILE A 61 -3.34 -4.92 -13.57
N ASP A 62 -3.51 -3.80 -12.85
CA ASP A 62 -3.74 -2.48 -13.44
C ASP A 62 -2.55 -2.06 -14.31
N LEU A 63 -1.32 -2.27 -13.81
CA LEU A 63 -0.09 -2.00 -14.56
C LEU A 63 -0.09 -2.75 -15.90
N THR A 64 -0.35 -4.05 -15.84
CA THR A 64 -0.34 -4.93 -17.02
C THR A 64 -1.47 -4.57 -17.98
N ALA A 65 -2.67 -4.32 -17.46
CA ALA A 65 -3.82 -3.90 -18.25
C ALA A 65 -3.51 -2.64 -19.06
N LYS A 66 -2.86 -1.67 -18.42
CA LYS A 66 -2.53 -0.39 -19.04
C LYS A 66 -1.34 -0.48 -20.01
N LEU A 67 -0.33 -1.28 -19.70
CA LEU A 67 0.83 -1.50 -20.59
C LEU A 67 0.45 -2.15 -21.92
N PHE A 68 -0.52 -3.06 -21.90
CA PHE A 68 -0.90 -3.87 -23.05
C PHE A 68 -2.30 -3.51 -23.61
N ASP A 69 -2.92 -2.44 -23.09
CA ASP A 69 -4.30 -2.02 -23.45
C ASP A 69 -5.31 -3.18 -23.35
N LEU A 70 -5.29 -3.87 -22.21
CA LEU A 70 -6.12 -5.03 -21.93
C LEU A 70 -7.18 -4.71 -20.90
N ARG A 71 -8.29 -5.48 -20.92
CA ARG A 71 -9.22 -5.52 -19.78
C ARG A 71 -8.57 -6.23 -18.59
N LEU A 72 -8.96 -5.88 -17.38
CA LEU A 72 -8.38 -6.42 -16.14
C LEU A 72 -8.33 -7.96 -16.10
N TYR A 73 -9.38 -8.61 -16.58
CA TYR A 73 -9.42 -10.08 -16.64
C TYR A 73 -8.39 -10.65 -17.61
N ASP A 74 -8.24 -10.05 -18.78
CA ASP A 74 -7.28 -10.47 -19.81
C ASP A 74 -5.83 -10.20 -19.34
N ALA A 75 -5.60 -9.09 -18.63
CA ALA A 75 -4.33 -8.79 -17.99
C ALA A 75 -3.95 -9.81 -16.91
N ALA A 76 -4.92 -10.19 -16.06
CA ALA A 76 -4.71 -11.22 -15.06
C ALA A 76 -4.41 -12.60 -15.69
N ARG A 77 -5.07 -12.95 -16.79
CA ARG A 77 -4.77 -14.17 -17.55
C ARG A 77 -3.37 -14.13 -18.17
N LYS A 78 -2.99 -12.98 -18.74
CA LYS A 78 -1.66 -12.78 -19.31
C LYS A 78 -0.59 -12.97 -18.24
N LEU A 79 -0.73 -12.30 -17.09
CA LEU A 79 0.18 -12.46 -15.95
C LEU A 79 0.28 -13.92 -15.50
N ALA A 80 -0.86 -14.61 -15.35
CA ALA A 80 -0.85 -16.02 -14.96
C ALA A 80 -0.10 -16.89 -15.98
N SER A 81 -0.25 -16.60 -17.27
CA SER A 81 0.45 -17.31 -18.34
C SER A 81 1.95 -17.02 -18.35
N ASP A 82 2.34 -15.74 -18.31
CA ASP A 82 3.72 -15.29 -18.43
C ASP A 82 4.57 -15.73 -17.22
N PHE A 83 3.96 -15.78 -16.04
CA PHE A 83 4.61 -16.21 -14.79
C PHE A 83 4.30 -17.67 -14.41
N HIS A 84 3.72 -18.44 -15.34
CA HIS A 84 3.43 -19.87 -15.18
C HIS A 84 2.58 -20.20 -13.94
N LEU A 85 1.66 -19.31 -13.58
CA LEU A 85 0.69 -19.54 -12.51
C LEU A 85 -0.49 -20.36 -13.06
N ALA A 86 -0.79 -21.48 -12.43
CA ALA A 86 -1.94 -22.30 -12.78
C ALA A 86 -3.11 -21.99 -11.83
N PRO A 87 -4.12 -21.21 -12.27
CA PRO A 87 -5.23 -20.81 -11.40
C PRO A 87 -6.07 -21.99 -10.91
N ASP A 88 -6.03 -23.11 -11.64
CA ASP A 88 -6.77 -24.33 -11.32
C ASP A 88 -6.01 -25.29 -10.38
N LYS A 89 -4.75 -25.00 -10.06
CA LYS A 89 -3.93 -25.79 -9.13
C LYS A 89 -3.73 -25.05 -7.81
N PRO A 90 -3.59 -25.78 -6.69
CA PRO A 90 -3.24 -25.13 -5.43
C PRO A 90 -1.90 -24.41 -5.58
N LEU A 91 -1.83 -23.18 -5.10
CA LEU A 91 -0.60 -22.37 -5.11
C LEU A 91 0.57 -23.16 -4.51
N PRO A 92 1.76 -23.10 -5.12
CA PRO A 92 2.98 -23.64 -4.51
C PRO A 92 3.14 -23.15 -3.07
N GLU A 93 3.64 -24.02 -2.19
CA GLU A 93 3.78 -23.70 -0.76
C GLU A 93 4.62 -22.43 -0.52
N SER A 94 5.64 -22.21 -1.36
CA SER A 94 6.49 -21.01 -1.31
C SER A 94 5.69 -19.71 -1.54
N ILE A 95 4.77 -19.70 -2.51
CA ILE A 95 3.90 -18.54 -2.80
C ILE A 95 2.89 -18.36 -1.68
N ARG A 96 2.31 -19.44 -1.17
CA ARG A 96 1.35 -19.42 -0.06
C ARG A 96 1.98 -18.91 1.24
N GLN A 97 3.24 -19.24 1.50
CA GLN A 97 3.99 -18.71 2.64
C GLN A 97 4.32 -17.22 2.49
N LYS A 98 4.77 -16.78 1.32
CA LYS A 98 4.98 -15.35 1.02
C LYS A 98 3.69 -14.56 1.22
N TRP A 99 2.55 -15.07 0.76
CA TRP A 99 1.25 -14.41 0.93
C TRP A 99 0.84 -14.30 2.41
N LYS A 100 1.01 -15.37 3.20
CA LYS A 100 0.75 -15.32 4.64
C LYS A 100 1.62 -14.30 5.37
N GLN A 101 2.90 -14.20 5.00
CA GLN A 101 3.81 -13.21 5.59
C GLN A 101 3.42 -11.78 5.20
N LYS A 102 3.05 -11.55 3.93
CA LYS A 102 2.59 -10.25 3.43
C LYS A 102 1.30 -9.81 4.11
N THR A 103 0.32 -10.70 4.24
CA THR A 103 -0.94 -10.42 4.95
C THR A 103 -0.68 -10.07 6.41
N LYS A 104 0.22 -10.78 7.09
CA LYS A 104 0.60 -10.49 8.47
C LYS A 104 1.30 -9.13 8.61
N ALA A 105 2.20 -8.79 7.69
CA ALA A 105 2.86 -7.48 7.65
C ALA A 105 1.87 -6.35 7.38
N GLN A 106 0.89 -6.56 6.50
CA GLN A 106 -0.17 -5.59 6.23
C GLN A 106 -1.04 -5.36 7.47
N GLN A 107 -1.48 -6.43 8.15
CA GLN A 107 -2.24 -6.32 9.40
C GLN A 107 -1.45 -5.58 10.49
N LEU A 108 -0.14 -5.81 10.57
CA LEU A 108 0.70 -5.09 11.53
C LEU A 108 0.71 -3.59 11.23
N ARG A 109 0.90 -3.19 9.97
CA ARG A 109 0.87 -1.76 9.56
C ARG A 109 -0.48 -1.11 9.83
N GLU A 110 -1.58 -1.80 9.54
CA GLU A 110 -2.93 -1.31 9.81
C GLU A 110 -3.15 -1.11 11.31
N ASN A 111 -2.68 -2.04 12.15
CA ASN A 111 -2.73 -1.92 13.61
C ASN A 111 -1.87 -0.76 14.13
N GLU A 112 -0.65 -0.59 13.59
CA GLU A 112 0.22 0.54 13.94
C GLU A 112 -0.43 1.88 13.59
N GLN A 113 -1.04 2.00 12.40
CA GLN A 113 -1.77 3.20 11.98
C GLN A 113 -2.98 3.49 12.88
N LEU A 114 -3.73 2.45 13.26
CA LEU A 114 -4.84 2.57 14.18
C LEU A 114 -4.38 3.07 15.55
N CYS A 115 -3.35 2.43 16.13
CA CYS A 115 -2.76 2.86 17.41
C CYS A 115 -2.29 4.32 17.34
N PHE A 116 -1.59 4.71 16.29
CA PHE A 116 -1.13 6.09 16.11
C PHE A 116 -2.30 7.08 16.02
N SER A 117 -3.37 6.71 15.31
CA SER A 117 -4.58 7.53 15.19
C SER A 117 -5.26 7.75 16.56
N VAL A 118 -5.44 6.66 17.32
CA VAL A 118 -6.06 6.71 18.65
C VAL A 118 -5.22 7.55 19.61
N LEU A 119 -3.90 7.36 19.64
CA LEU A 119 -3.01 8.15 20.49
C LEU A 119 -3.02 9.63 20.14
N ASN A 120 -3.08 9.99 18.85
CA ASN A 120 -3.19 11.38 18.44
C ASN A 120 -4.54 12.00 18.82
N GLN A 121 -5.62 11.23 18.74
CA GLN A 121 -6.94 11.71 19.19
C GLN A 121 -6.95 11.94 20.70
N TYR A 122 -6.41 11.02 21.47
CA TYR A 122 -6.29 11.14 22.93
C TYR A 122 -5.41 12.35 23.30
N ARG A 123 -4.25 12.49 22.68
CA ARG A 123 -3.39 13.67 22.88
C ARG A 123 -4.11 14.99 22.60
N ARG A 124 -4.92 15.06 21.54
CA ARG A 124 -5.72 16.27 21.24
C ARG A 124 -6.73 16.53 22.34
N LEU A 125 -7.41 15.50 22.80
CA LEU A 125 -8.38 15.61 23.91
C LEU A 125 -7.70 16.15 25.18
N LEU A 126 -6.53 15.64 25.56
CA LEU A 126 -5.78 16.12 26.71
C LEU A 126 -5.38 17.60 26.56
N LEU A 127 -4.89 18.00 25.39
CA LEU A 127 -4.55 19.40 25.11
C LEU A 127 -5.78 20.34 25.17
N ASP A 128 -6.95 19.84 24.75
CA ASP A 128 -8.19 20.60 24.86
C ASP A 128 -8.64 20.71 26.32
N TRP A 129 -8.50 19.66 27.11
CA TRP A 129 -8.78 19.66 28.54
C TRP A 129 -7.84 20.59 29.31
N GLU A 130 -6.55 20.56 29.02
CA GLU A 130 -5.57 21.48 29.59
C GLU A 130 -5.98 22.93 29.38
N ARG A 131 -6.45 23.28 28.18
CA ARG A 131 -6.91 24.66 27.87
C ARG A 131 -8.24 25.02 28.50
N GLN A 132 -9.18 24.08 28.51
CA GLN A 132 -10.58 24.34 28.92
C GLN A 132 -10.73 24.34 30.45
N TYR A 133 -9.96 23.49 31.14
CA TYR A 133 -10.10 23.28 32.58
C TYR A 133 -8.92 23.83 33.38
N ALA A 134 -8.03 24.59 32.75
CA ALA A 134 -6.97 25.30 33.46
C ALA A 134 -7.55 26.21 34.56
N PRO A 135 -7.00 26.18 35.77
CA PRO A 135 -7.44 27.06 36.86
C PRO A 135 -7.24 28.51 36.48
N GLN A 136 -8.25 29.34 36.74
CA GLN A 136 -8.22 30.78 36.44
C GLN A 136 -7.58 31.59 37.58
N ALA A 137 -7.60 31.06 38.79
CA ALA A 137 -6.99 31.64 39.98
C ALA A 137 -6.21 30.60 40.81
N PRO A 138 -5.20 30.99 41.58
CA PRO A 138 -4.43 30.08 42.44
C PRO A 138 -5.23 29.31 43.49
N GLU A 139 -6.43 29.78 43.78
CA GLU A 139 -7.34 29.25 44.80
C GLU A 139 -8.37 28.27 44.20
N ASP A 140 -8.41 28.15 42.87
CA ASP A 140 -9.37 27.29 42.21
C ASP A 140 -9.07 25.80 42.48
N VAL A 141 -10.14 25.02 42.70
CA VAL A 141 -10.03 23.59 42.78
C VAL A 141 -9.67 23.00 41.40
N LEU A 142 -8.63 22.19 41.36
CA LEU A 142 -8.21 21.55 40.11
C LEU A 142 -9.28 20.58 39.64
N ASP A 143 -9.72 20.73 38.38
CA ASP A 143 -10.59 19.76 37.71
C ASP A 143 -9.81 18.47 37.42
N GLU A 144 -10.44 17.31 37.59
CA GLU A 144 -9.81 16.02 37.37
C GLU A 144 -9.27 15.87 35.94
N ARG A 145 -9.96 16.45 34.96
CA ARG A 145 -9.56 16.47 33.55
C ARG A 145 -8.31 17.29 33.28
N PHE A 146 -8.12 18.38 34.03
CA PHE A 146 -6.88 19.16 33.97
C PHE A 146 -5.71 18.42 34.59
N VAL A 147 -5.94 17.66 35.66
CA VAL A 147 -4.89 16.83 36.29
C VAL A 147 -4.47 15.67 35.39
N GLU A 148 -5.39 15.11 34.58
CA GLU A 148 -5.09 14.03 33.63
C GLU A 148 -4.36 14.54 32.37
N ALA A 149 -4.58 15.78 31.95
CA ALA A 149 -4.01 16.39 30.75
C ALA A 149 -2.53 16.73 30.91
#